data_a77194ba2107a410b87ad2b2eae0ad1e
#
_entry.id   a77194ba2107a410b87ad2b2eae0ad1e
#
_cell.length_a   1.000
_cell.length_b   1.000
_cell.length_c   1.000
_cell.angle_alpha   90.00
_cell.angle_beta   90.00
_cell.angle_gamma   90.00
#
_symmetry.space_group_name_H-M   'P 1'
#
loop_
_entity.id
_entity.type
_entity.pdbx_description
1 polymer ?
#
loop_
_entity_poly.entity_id
_entity_poly.type
_entity_poly.pdbx_seq_one_letter_code
_entity_poly.pdbx_strand_id
1 'polypeptide(L)'
;MHNGTPVGPVAYTPMADAAAERGLRLIICARPGYGDSTPRPGRRVADVTDDVAAVLDELGAPRFVTVGWSGGGPHALACAARLPGRCLAAATMAGVAPFTAEGLDWLAGMGEENVTEFEAAVAGVEQLSDYLDTEAADLATITGPEVADGLGDLVSAADKAAATGEFADYLAASFRASVRTGTAGWRDDDLAFISDWGFTMAEVGAGAPVAIWQGDQDMMVPWSHGTWLAAHVPGAAAHLLPGEGHLTLGITSFGAILDGLLASAGLG
;
A
#
# COMPACT_ATOMS: atom_id res chain seq x y z
N MET A 1 9.28 -2.33 -2.57
CA MET A 1 7.88 -1.89 -2.76
C MET A 1 6.98 -2.65 -1.81
N HIS A 2 6.05 -1.95 -1.16
CA HIS A 2 5.00 -2.53 -0.32
C HIS A 2 3.69 -2.48 -1.11
N ASN A 3 3.15 -3.65 -1.42
CA ASN A 3 1.87 -3.77 -2.11
C ASN A 3 0.71 -3.37 -1.19
N GLY A 4 -0.45 -3.09 -1.77
CA GLY A 4 -1.70 -2.83 -1.06
C GLY A 4 -2.20 -4.02 -0.24
N THR A 5 -3.38 -3.87 0.34
CA THR A 5 -4.10 -4.90 1.09
C THR A 5 -5.47 -5.10 0.44
N PRO A 6 -5.87 -6.35 0.13
CA PRO A 6 -5.03 -7.54 0.08
C PRO A 6 -4.39 -7.73 -1.31
N VAL A 7 -3.11 -7.52 -1.41
CA VAL A 7 -2.37 -7.74 -2.67
C VAL A 7 -1.17 -8.64 -2.43
N GLY A 8 -1.11 -9.77 -3.14
CA GLY A 8 -0.04 -10.74 -3.03
C GLY A 8 1.30 -10.25 -3.62
N PRO A 9 2.39 -10.97 -3.38
CA PRO A 9 3.75 -10.58 -3.82
C PRO A 9 4.00 -10.87 -5.30
N VAL A 10 3.10 -10.41 -6.16
CA VAL A 10 3.22 -10.52 -7.62
C VAL A 10 3.81 -9.23 -8.18
N ALA A 11 4.78 -9.33 -9.07
CA ALA A 11 5.34 -8.18 -9.74
C ALA A 11 4.49 -7.79 -10.96
N TYR A 12 4.17 -6.51 -11.10
CA TYR A 12 3.63 -5.95 -12.34
C TYR A 12 4.80 -5.61 -13.27
N THR A 13 4.86 -6.26 -14.43
CA THR A 13 5.98 -6.14 -15.36
C THR A 13 6.32 -4.70 -15.73
N PRO A 14 5.35 -3.82 -16.09
CA PRO A 14 5.66 -2.42 -16.38
C PRO A 14 6.29 -1.65 -15.22
N MET A 15 5.93 -1.96 -13.98
CA MET A 15 6.60 -1.35 -12.81
C MET A 15 8.02 -1.88 -12.62
N ALA A 16 8.25 -3.16 -12.89
CA ALA A 16 9.58 -3.74 -12.84
C ALA A 16 10.50 -3.16 -13.93
N ASP A 17 9.97 -2.98 -15.14
CA ASP A 17 10.67 -2.36 -16.25
C ASP A 17 11.00 -0.88 -15.97
N ALA A 18 10.04 -0.13 -15.46
CA ALA A 18 10.24 1.26 -15.06
C ALA A 18 11.35 1.41 -13.99
N ALA A 19 11.45 0.46 -13.06
CA ALA A 19 12.53 0.41 -12.07
C ALA A 19 13.88 0.07 -12.74
N ALA A 20 13.89 -0.93 -13.62
CA ALA A 20 15.10 -1.38 -14.33
C ALA A 20 15.69 -0.29 -15.23
N GLU A 21 14.85 0.46 -15.95
CA GLU A 21 15.23 1.60 -16.78
C GLU A 21 15.98 2.70 -15.98
N ARG A 22 15.74 2.77 -14.67
CA ARG A 22 16.38 3.69 -13.72
C ARG A 22 17.54 3.07 -12.95
N GLY A 23 17.99 1.88 -13.36
CA GLY A 23 19.07 1.15 -12.67
C GLY A 23 18.68 0.63 -11.28
N LEU A 24 17.38 0.53 -10.99
CA LEU A 24 16.86 0.00 -9.74
C LEU A 24 16.49 -1.49 -9.88
N ARG A 25 16.68 -2.25 -8.81
CA ARG A 25 16.14 -3.58 -8.66
C ARG A 25 14.85 -3.50 -7.84
N LEU A 26 13.71 -3.84 -8.46
CA LEU A 26 12.43 -3.91 -7.75
C LEU A 26 12.41 -5.13 -6.83
N ILE A 27 12.13 -4.92 -5.55
CA ILE A 27 11.96 -5.96 -4.54
C ILE A 27 10.55 -5.80 -3.96
N ILE A 28 9.76 -6.88 -4.02
CA ILE A 28 8.43 -6.98 -3.42
C ILE A 28 8.48 -8.08 -2.38
N CYS A 29 8.28 -7.71 -1.11
CA CYS A 29 8.25 -8.68 -0.02
C CYS A 29 6.80 -9.08 0.29
N ALA A 30 6.55 -10.38 0.43
CA ALA A 30 5.33 -10.86 1.04
C ALA A 30 5.35 -10.50 2.52
N ARG A 31 4.43 -9.65 2.97
CA ARG A 31 4.26 -9.37 4.41
C ARG A 31 3.86 -10.65 5.16
N PRO A 32 4.07 -10.71 6.49
CA PRO A 32 3.65 -11.87 7.30
C PRO A 32 2.19 -12.25 7.04
N GLY A 33 1.96 -13.52 6.76
CA GLY A 33 0.64 -14.08 6.44
C GLY A 33 0.25 -14.04 4.95
N TYR A 34 1.03 -13.40 4.08
CA TYR A 34 0.84 -13.45 2.63
C TYR A 34 1.80 -14.45 1.98
N GLY A 35 1.32 -15.12 0.93
CA GLY A 35 2.12 -16.08 0.18
C GLY A 35 2.66 -17.19 1.09
N ASP A 36 3.97 -17.38 1.11
CA ASP A 36 4.64 -18.38 1.95
C ASP A 36 5.23 -17.79 3.24
N SER A 37 4.97 -16.50 3.53
CA SER A 37 5.44 -15.85 4.76
C SER A 37 4.60 -16.28 5.96
N THR A 38 5.29 -16.65 7.05
CA THR A 38 4.64 -17.04 8.31
C THR A 38 3.77 -15.90 8.85
N PRO A 39 2.52 -16.15 9.27
CA PRO A 39 1.68 -15.15 9.93
C PRO A 39 2.32 -14.61 11.23
N ARG A 40 2.11 -13.33 11.51
CA ARG A 40 2.56 -12.66 12.74
C ARG A 40 1.40 -11.88 13.37
N PRO A 41 0.50 -12.56 14.08
CA PRO A 41 -0.66 -11.92 14.71
C PRO A 41 -0.23 -10.84 15.70
N GLY A 42 -0.97 -9.72 15.72
CA GLY A 42 -0.70 -8.60 16.63
C GLY A 42 0.50 -7.74 16.24
N ARG A 43 1.02 -7.90 15.00
CA ARG A 43 2.06 -7.00 14.47
C ARG A 43 1.52 -5.57 14.33
N ARG A 44 2.40 -4.62 14.49
CA ARG A 44 2.15 -3.21 14.14
C ARG A 44 2.71 -2.92 12.76
N VAL A 45 2.31 -1.79 12.19
CA VAL A 45 2.87 -1.30 10.92
C VAL A 45 4.40 -1.19 10.98
N ALA A 46 4.95 -0.69 12.10
CA ALA A 46 6.40 -0.55 12.29
C ALA A 46 7.18 -1.87 12.19
N ASP A 47 6.56 -2.99 12.53
CA ASP A 47 7.26 -4.28 12.64
C ASP A 47 7.75 -4.81 11.27
N VAL A 48 7.20 -4.30 10.16
CA VAL A 48 7.68 -4.62 8.79
C VAL A 48 9.14 -4.24 8.57
N THR A 49 9.67 -3.28 9.34
CA THR A 49 11.04 -2.78 9.16
C THR A 49 12.10 -3.82 9.50
N ASP A 50 11.82 -4.73 10.44
CA ASP A 50 12.70 -5.85 10.77
C ASP A 50 12.81 -6.82 9.59
N ASP A 51 11.67 -7.13 8.97
CA ASP A 51 11.60 -8.03 7.82
C ASP A 51 12.30 -7.41 6.60
N VAL A 52 12.05 -6.12 6.33
CA VAL A 52 12.72 -5.37 5.26
C VAL A 52 14.23 -5.35 5.48
N ALA A 53 14.70 -5.08 6.70
CA ALA A 53 16.10 -5.06 7.03
C ALA A 53 16.76 -6.43 6.77
N ALA A 54 16.12 -7.52 7.22
CA ALA A 54 16.62 -8.88 7.03
C ALA A 54 16.71 -9.27 5.54
N VAL A 55 15.67 -8.96 4.75
CA VAL A 55 15.67 -9.21 3.30
C VAL A 55 16.77 -8.43 2.59
N LEU A 56 16.94 -7.15 2.92
CA LEU A 56 17.97 -6.32 2.32
C LEU A 56 19.38 -6.75 2.69
N ASP A 57 19.59 -7.24 3.92
CA ASP A 57 20.87 -7.80 4.36
C ASP A 57 21.22 -9.05 3.58
N GLU A 58 20.27 -9.97 3.41
CA GLU A 58 20.45 -11.20 2.62
C GLU A 58 20.75 -10.88 1.14
N LEU A 59 20.11 -9.83 0.59
CA LEU A 59 20.32 -9.40 -0.79
C LEU A 59 21.58 -8.53 -0.99
N GLY A 60 22.30 -8.20 0.07
CA GLY A 60 23.47 -7.31 0.03
C GLY A 60 23.10 -5.87 -0.40
N ALA A 61 21.89 -5.40 -0.08
CA ALA A 61 21.36 -4.10 -0.42
C ALA A 61 21.35 -3.17 0.81
N PRO A 62 22.44 -2.46 1.13
CA PRO A 62 22.55 -1.68 2.37
C PRO A 62 21.63 -0.45 2.39
N ARG A 63 21.24 0.07 1.23
CA ARG A 63 20.40 1.26 1.06
C ARG A 63 19.33 1.03 0.01
N PHE A 64 18.19 1.71 0.17
CA PHE A 64 17.04 1.57 -0.72
C PHE A 64 16.21 2.85 -0.74
N VAL A 65 15.39 2.99 -1.76
CA VAL A 65 14.19 3.85 -1.79
C VAL A 65 12.96 2.95 -1.71
N THR A 66 11.85 3.46 -1.20
CA THR A 66 10.65 2.65 -1.03
C THR A 66 9.39 3.35 -1.52
N VAL A 67 8.47 2.55 -2.08
CA VAL A 67 7.11 2.97 -2.44
C VAL A 67 6.13 2.06 -1.73
N GLY A 68 5.10 2.63 -1.13
CA GLY A 68 3.97 1.89 -0.60
C GLY A 68 2.68 2.28 -1.31
N TRP A 69 1.97 1.31 -1.88
CA TRP A 69 0.69 1.52 -2.53
C TRP A 69 -0.45 1.13 -1.60
N SER A 70 -1.48 1.99 -1.45
CA SER A 70 -2.66 1.67 -0.64
C SER A 70 -2.27 1.31 0.81
N GLY A 71 -2.71 0.15 1.32
CA GLY A 71 -2.25 -0.42 2.58
C GLY A 71 -0.73 -0.64 2.69
N GLY A 72 0.01 -0.54 1.59
CA GLY A 72 1.47 -0.49 1.59
C GLY A 72 2.06 0.85 2.04
N GLY A 73 1.29 1.94 1.95
CA GLY A 73 1.71 3.29 2.31
C GLY A 73 2.25 3.41 3.74
N PRO A 74 1.49 2.98 4.76
CA PRO A 74 1.96 2.94 6.14
C PRO A 74 3.30 2.24 6.33
N HIS A 75 3.53 1.13 5.62
CA HIS A 75 4.77 0.36 5.68
C HIS A 75 5.96 1.10 5.04
N ALA A 76 5.72 1.86 3.97
CA ALA A 76 6.76 2.74 3.41
C ALA A 76 7.12 3.87 4.38
N LEU A 77 6.13 4.46 5.06
CA LEU A 77 6.35 5.46 6.11
C LEU A 77 7.11 4.88 7.31
N ALA A 78 6.81 3.62 7.69
CA ALA A 78 7.56 2.92 8.73
C ALA A 78 9.05 2.79 8.37
N CYS A 79 9.36 2.46 7.10
CA CYS A 79 10.74 2.39 6.63
C CYS A 79 11.45 3.75 6.73
N ALA A 80 10.78 4.84 6.38
CA ALA A 80 11.33 6.19 6.55
C ALA A 80 11.62 6.51 8.02
N ALA A 81 10.70 6.18 8.93
CA ALA A 81 10.82 6.48 10.35
C ALA A 81 11.86 5.61 11.08
N ARG A 82 11.95 4.33 10.74
CA ARG A 82 12.65 3.31 11.55
C ARG A 82 13.96 2.79 10.95
N LEU A 83 14.24 3.08 9.67
CA LEU A 83 15.48 2.67 9.00
C LEU A 83 16.31 3.87 8.52
N PRO A 84 16.63 4.84 9.41
CA PRO A 84 17.39 6.03 9.04
C PRO A 84 18.76 5.63 8.47
N GLY A 85 19.18 6.29 7.38
CA GLY A 85 20.44 6.01 6.69
C GLY A 85 20.41 4.78 5.76
N ARG A 86 19.41 3.90 5.88
CA ARG A 86 19.14 2.81 4.91
C ARG A 86 18.04 3.20 3.94
N CYS A 87 16.87 3.64 4.43
CA CYS A 87 15.83 4.26 3.63
C CYS A 87 16.30 5.66 3.21
N LEU A 88 16.57 5.88 1.92
CA LEU A 88 17.06 7.14 1.40
C LEU A 88 15.93 8.09 1.02
N ALA A 89 14.79 7.56 0.61
CA ALA A 89 13.55 8.29 0.34
C ALA A 89 12.37 7.32 0.36
N ALA A 90 11.20 7.80 0.69
CA ALA A 90 9.95 7.03 0.69
C ALA A 90 8.83 7.76 -0.06
N ALA A 91 7.92 7.00 -0.66
CA ALA A 91 6.69 7.54 -1.22
C ALA A 91 5.48 6.71 -0.79
N THR A 92 4.37 7.38 -0.52
CA THR A 92 3.06 6.73 -0.49
C THR A 92 2.35 6.99 -1.81
N MET A 93 1.69 5.99 -2.34
CA MET A 93 0.85 6.05 -3.51
C MET A 93 -0.54 5.59 -3.10
N ALA A 94 -1.50 6.51 -3.02
CA ALA A 94 -2.84 6.24 -2.49
C ALA A 94 -2.82 5.57 -1.09
N GLY A 95 -1.94 6.08 -0.19
CA GLY A 95 -1.71 5.46 1.12
C GLY A 95 -2.71 5.91 2.18
N VAL A 96 -3.16 4.99 3.05
CA VAL A 96 -4.03 5.34 4.18
C VAL A 96 -3.27 6.18 5.23
N ALA A 97 -3.99 7.08 5.90
CA ALA A 97 -3.52 7.78 7.11
C ALA A 97 -3.78 6.92 8.36
N PRO A 98 -3.15 7.22 9.51
CA PRO A 98 -3.45 6.53 10.77
C PRO A 98 -4.95 6.59 11.10
N PHE A 99 -5.51 5.49 11.59
CA PHE A 99 -6.92 5.44 11.99
C PHE A 99 -7.26 6.45 13.10
N THR A 100 -6.28 6.76 13.94
CA THR A 100 -6.39 7.74 15.04
C THR A 100 -6.05 9.17 14.60
N ALA A 101 -6.00 9.46 13.30
CA ALA A 101 -5.65 10.76 12.74
C ALA A 101 -6.67 11.84 13.19
N GLU A 102 -6.21 12.80 13.99
CA GLU A 102 -7.08 13.88 14.46
C GLU A 102 -7.58 14.73 13.29
N GLY A 103 -8.88 15.01 13.26
CA GLY A 103 -9.53 15.84 12.25
C GLY A 103 -9.78 15.13 10.91
N LEU A 104 -9.48 13.84 10.80
CA LEU A 104 -9.82 13.01 9.65
C LEU A 104 -11.01 12.11 9.99
N ASP A 105 -12.10 12.24 9.23
CA ASP A 105 -13.14 11.21 9.20
C ASP A 105 -12.62 10.09 8.28
N TRP A 106 -12.09 9.04 8.92
CA TRP A 106 -11.24 8.03 8.24
C TRP A 106 -11.99 7.22 7.19
N LEU A 107 -13.27 6.92 7.42
CA LEU A 107 -14.10 6.13 6.50
C LEU A 107 -14.81 7.00 5.45
N ALA A 108 -14.88 8.32 5.65
CA ALA A 108 -15.66 9.19 4.78
C ALA A 108 -15.14 9.21 3.33
N GLY A 109 -15.98 8.76 2.41
CA GLY A 109 -15.69 8.71 0.98
C GLY A 109 -15.11 7.38 0.49
N MET A 110 -14.88 6.40 1.37
CA MET A 110 -14.57 5.02 0.98
C MET A 110 -15.80 4.33 0.36
N GLY A 111 -15.57 3.39 -0.55
CA GLY A 111 -16.61 2.47 -1.03
C GLY A 111 -17.17 1.61 0.11
N GLU A 112 -18.41 1.11 -0.08
CA GLU A 112 -19.17 0.44 0.98
C GLU A 112 -18.47 -0.83 1.50
N GLU A 113 -17.77 -1.57 0.64
CA GLU A 113 -17.01 -2.76 1.02
C GLU A 113 -15.90 -2.42 2.02
N ASN A 114 -15.10 -1.36 1.76
CA ASN A 114 -14.07 -0.92 2.71
C ASN A 114 -14.66 -0.43 4.03
N VAL A 115 -15.80 0.28 3.99
CA VAL A 115 -16.50 0.70 5.22
C VAL A 115 -16.87 -0.52 6.05
N THR A 116 -17.49 -1.52 5.43
CA THR A 116 -17.91 -2.78 6.09
C THR A 116 -16.71 -3.54 6.66
N GLU A 117 -15.62 -3.64 5.89
CA GLU A 117 -14.36 -4.29 6.30
C GLU A 117 -13.78 -3.65 7.56
N PHE A 118 -13.62 -2.32 7.54
CA PHE A 118 -13.04 -1.62 8.71
C PHE A 118 -13.98 -1.51 9.89
N GLU A 119 -15.31 -1.50 9.70
CA GLU A 119 -16.27 -1.67 10.78
C GLU A 119 -16.13 -3.07 11.44
N ALA A 120 -15.95 -4.12 10.64
CA ALA A 120 -15.66 -5.46 11.15
C ALA A 120 -14.30 -5.50 11.89
N ALA A 121 -13.28 -4.82 11.39
CA ALA A 121 -11.98 -4.72 12.07
C ALA A 121 -12.10 -4.04 13.44
N VAL A 122 -12.87 -2.96 13.54
CA VAL A 122 -13.15 -2.27 14.81
C VAL A 122 -13.97 -3.14 15.76
N ALA A 123 -14.91 -3.94 15.24
CA ALA A 123 -15.73 -4.85 16.03
C ALA A 123 -14.90 -6.00 16.64
N GLY A 124 -13.80 -6.40 16.00
CA GLY A 124 -12.83 -7.35 16.53
C GLY A 124 -12.37 -8.43 15.58
N VAL A 125 -11.40 -9.22 16.04
CA VAL A 125 -10.68 -10.23 15.24
C VAL A 125 -11.64 -11.29 14.65
N GLU A 126 -12.62 -11.73 15.41
CA GLU A 126 -13.58 -12.77 14.98
C GLU A 126 -14.47 -12.26 13.85
N GLN A 127 -15.09 -11.09 14.04
CA GLN A 127 -15.95 -10.44 13.05
C GLN A 127 -15.21 -10.15 11.75
N LEU A 128 -13.98 -9.62 11.86
CA LEU A 128 -13.13 -9.37 10.69
C LEU A 128 -12.78 -10.68 9.98
N SER A 129 -12.40 -11.74 10.73
CA SER A 129 -12.04 -13.02 10.11
C SER A 129 -13.22 -13.63 9.34
N ASP A 130 -14.42 -13.61 9.89
CA ASP A 130 -15.63 -14.14 9.24
C ASP A 130 -15.96 -13.36 7.95
N TYR A 131 -15.81 -12.02 7.98
CA TYR A 131 -15.98 -11.18 6.81
C TYR A 131 -14.95 -11.51 5.74
N LEU A 132 -13.65 -11.49 6.08
CA LEU A 132 -12.57 -11.72 5.14
C LEU A 132 -12.56 -13.14 4.55
N ASP A 133 -12.97 -14.15 5.30
CA ASP A 133 -13.08 -15.52 4.78
C ASP A 133 -14.19 -15.64 3.72
N THR A 134 -15.23 -14.80 3.82
CA THR A 134 -16.27 -14.69 2.80
C THR A 134 -15.74 -14.02 1.53
N GLU A 135 -15.11 -12.84 1.66
CA GLU A 135 -14.55 -12.10 0.54
C GLU A 135 -13.41 -12.85 -0.17
N ALA A 136 -12.59 -13.59 0.57
CA ALA A 136 -11.51 -14.40 0.04
C ALA A 136 -11.97 -15.48 -0.93
N ALA A 137 -13.20 -15.98 -0.80
CA ALA A 137 -13.74 -16.99 -1.70
C ALA A 137 -13.86 -16.45 -3.14
N ASP A 138 -14.28 -15.20 -3.31
CA ASP A 138 -14.39 -14.56 -4.61
C ASP A 138 -13.00 -14.20 -5.15
N LEU A 139 -12.12 -13.65 -4.32
CA LEU A 139 -10.76 -13.33 -4.70
C LEU A 139 -9.93 -14.56 -5.12
N ALA A 140 -10.22 -15.74 -4.55
CA ALA A 140 -9.48 -16.96 -4.86
C ALA A 140 -9.65 -17.42 -6.33
N THR A 141 -10.71 -17.00 -7.00
CA THR A 141 -11.04 -17.43 -8.37
C THR A 141 -11.12 -16.30 -9.38
N ILE A 142 -11.04 -15.05 -8.93
CA ILE A 142 -11.19 -13.85 -9.79
C ILE A 142 -10.26 -13.90 -11.00
N THR A 143 -10.80 -13.53 -12.16
CA THR A 143 -10.05 -13.41 -13.43
C THR A 143 -9.87 -11.95 -13.82
N GLY A 144 -8.93 -11.66 -14.73
CA GLY A 144 -8.70 -10.29 -15.21
C GLY A 144 -9.97 -9.57 -15.70
N PRO A 145 -10.79 -10.19 -16.57
CA PRO A 145 -12.04 -9.58 -17.03
C PRO A 145 -13.06 -9.27 -15.92
N GLU A 146 -13.00 -9.96 -14.79
CA GLU A 146 -13.93 -9.79 -13.65
C GLU A 146 -13.46 -8.73 -12.65
N VAL A 147 -12.19 -8.29 -12.71
CA VAL A 147 -11.62 -7.39 -11.71
C VAL A 147 -12.39 -6.07 -11.60
N ALA A 148 -12.70 -5.43 -12.73
CA ALA A 148 -13.37 -4.13 -12.72
C ALA A 148 -14.78 -4.18 -12.12
N ASP A 149 -15.50 -5.28 -12.37
CA ASP A 149 -16.84 -5.51 -11.81
C ASP A 149 -16.76 -6.00 -10.36
N GLY A 150 -15.77 -6.86 -10.05
CA GLY A 150 -15.53 -7.39 -8.72
C GLY A 150 -15.06 -6.36 -7.69
N LEU A 151 -14.50 -5.25 -8.13
CA LEU A 151 -14.14 -4.13 -7.24
C LEU A 151 -15.31 -3.16 -6.95
N GLY A 152 -16.46 -3.39 -7.57
CA GLY A 152 -17.71 -2.71 -7.25
C GLY A 152 -17.62 -1.18 -7.19
N ASP A 153 -17.99 -0.58 -6.09
CA ASP A 153 -17.95 0.86 -5.81
C ASP A 153 -16.62 1.32 -5.16
N LEU A 154 -15.68 0.39 -4.93
CA LEU A 154 -14.32 0.73 -4.51
C LEU A 154 -13.55 1.49 -5.58
N VAL A 155 -13.97 1.44 -6.85
CA VAL A 155 -13.25 2.02 -7.97
C VAL A 155 -14.07 3.08 -8.71
N SER A 156 -13.42 4.19 -9.01
CA SER A 156 -13.96 5.26 -9.83
C SER A 156 -14.18 4.82 -11.29
N ALA A 157 -14.88 5.64 -12.07
CA ALA A 157 -15.02 5.39 -13.51
C ALA A 157 -13.65 5.35 -14.23
N ALA A 158 -12.69 6.16 -13.78
CA ALA A 158 -11.33 6.19 -14.31
C ALA A 158 -10.59 4.88 -14.00
N ASP A 159 -10.69 4.39 -12.77
CA ASP A 159 -10.08 3.13 -12.36
C ASP A 159 -10.69 1.93 -13.09
N LYS A 160 -12.03 1.89 -13.25
CA LYS A 160 -12.71 0.84 -14.01
C LYS A 160 -12.23 0.79 -15.47
N ALA A 161 -12.05 1.96 -16.09
CA ALA A 161 -11.52 2.04 -17.45
C ALA A 161 -10.07 1.56 -17.56
N ALA A 162 -9.28 1.71 -16.51
CA ALA A 162 -7.89 1.31 -16.45
C ALA A 162 -7.69 -0.17 -16.08
N ALA A 163 -8.64 -0.78 -15.35
CA ALA A 163 -8.59 -2.18 -14.92
C ALA A 163 -8.91 -3.15 -16.05
N THR A 164 -8.08 -3.13 -17.09
CA THR A 164 -8.24 -3.94 -18.33
C THR A 164 -6.91 -4.56 -18.76
N GLY A 165 -6.97 -5.57 -19.63
CA GLY A 165 -5.80 -6.19 -20.25
C GLY A 165 -4.78 -6.71 -19.22
N GLU A 166 -3.49 -6.49 -19.49
CA GLU A 166 -2.39 -6.96 -18.64
C GLU A 166 -2.47 -6.48 -17.19
N PHE A 167 -2.98 -5.26 -16.97
CA PHE A 167 -3.12 -4.73 -15.63
C PHE A 167 -4.21 -5.44 -14.83
N ALA A 168 -5.35 -5.73 -15.45
CA ALA A 168 -6.41 -6.54 -14.83
C ALA A 168 -5.94 -7.97 -14.55
N ASP A 169 -5.18 -8.58 -15.46
CA ASP A 169 -4.59 -9.92 -15.25
C ASP A 169 -3.60 -9.93 -14.08
N TYR A 170 -2.77 -8.87 -13.95
CA TYR A 170 -1.90 -8.69 -12.81
C TYR A 170 -2.68 -8.55 -11.49
N LEU A 171 -3.72 -7.71 -11.45
CA LEU A 171 -4.55 -7.54 -10.25
C LEU A 171 -5.19 -8.87 -9.84
N ALA A 172 -5.80 -9.58 -10.80
CA ALA A 172 -6.41 -10.89 -10.55
C ALA A 172 -5.38 -11.91 -10.01
N ALA A 173 -4.19 -11.96 -10.60
CA ALA A 173 -3.12 -12.83 -10.12
C ALA A 173 -2.67 -12.46 -8.70
N SER A 174 -2.60 -11.17 -8.40
CA SER A 174 -2.21 -10.64 -7.09
C SER A 174 -3.27 -10.93 -6.02
N PHE A 175 -4.55 -10.77 -6.34
CA PHE A 175 -5.65 -11.11 -5.43
C PHE A 175 -5.68 -12.61 -5.13
N ARG A 176 -5.60 -13.47 -6.14
CA ARG A 176 -5.52 -14.92 -5.92
C ARG A 176 -4.29 -15.31 -5.07
N ALA A 177 -3.16 -14.67 -5.31
CA ALA A 177 -1.96 -14.93 -4.53
C ALA A 177 -2.06 -14.48 -3.07
N SER A 178 -2.82 -13.41 -2.81
CA SER A 178 -2.98 -12.86 -1.45
C SER A 178 -3.73 -13.81 -0.52
N VAL A 179 -4.74 -14.52 -1.05
CA VAL A 179 -5.62 -15.41 -0.27
C VAL A 179 -5.25 -16.90 -0.40
N ARG A 180 -4.20 -17.23 -1.16
CA ARG A 180 -3.81 -18.62 -1.43
C ARG A 180 -3.54 -19.46 -0.18
N THR A 181 -3.08 -18.84 0.88
CA THR A 181 -2.77 -19.48 2.17
C THR A 181 -3.73 -19.05 3.31
N GLY A 182 -4.87 -18.48 2.95
CA GLY A 182 -5.88 -17.95 3.87
C GLY A 182 -5.81 -16.44 4.03
N THR A 183 -6.58 -15.90 4.96
CA THR A 183 -6.82 -14.47 5.16
C THR A 183 -5.95 -13.83 6.24
N ALA A 184 -5.04 -14.58 6.87
CA ALA A 184 -4.26 -14.11 8.03
C ALA A 184 -3.45 -12.83 7.74
N GLY A 185 -2.86 -12.72 6.54
CA GLY A 185 -2.08 -11.54 6.14
C GLY A 185 -2.96 -10.30 5.99
N TRP A 186 -4.13 -10.45 5.38
CA TRP A 186 -5.13 -9.41 5.20
C TRP A 186 -5.66 -8.92 6.56
N ARG A 187 -6.18 -9.84 7.37
CA ARG A 187 -6.66 -9.56 8.72
C ARG A 187 -5.62 -8.81 9.58
N ASP A 188 -4.39 -9.30 9.57
CA ASP A 188 -3.33 -8.72 10.42
C ASP A 188 -2.86 -7.34 9.89
N ASP A 189 -3.02 -7.05 8.59
CA ASP A 189 -2.84 -5.70 8.03
C ASP A 189 -3.92 -4.74 8.55
N ASP A 190 -5.20 -5.11 8.42
CA ASP A 190 -6.33 -4.26 8.82
C ASP A 190 -6.28 -3.93 10.31
N LEU A 191 -6.01 -4.95 11.15
CA LEU A 191 -5.83 -4.75 12.59
C LEU A 191 -4.63 -3.84 12.91
N ALA A 192 -3.55 -3.91 12.11
CA ALA A 192 -2.42 -3.02 12.27
C ALA A 192 -2.74 -1.58 11.88
N PHE A 193 -3.59 -1.37 10.84
CA PHE A 193 -3.97 -0.02 10.39
C PHE A 193 -4.83 0.71 11.39
N ILE A 194 -5.75 0.02 12.08
CA ILE A 194 -6.61 0.62 13.10
C ILE A 194 -5.95 0.75 14.49
N SER A 195 -4.75 0.20 14.66
CA SER A 195 -3.99 0.23 15.90
C SER A 195 -2.89 1.32 15.89
N ASP A 196 -2.15 1.45 17.00
CA ASP A 196 -0.93 2.26 17.02
C ASP A 196 0.10 1.69 16.04
N TRP A 197 0.53 2.49 15.07
CA TRP A 197 1.50 2.09 14.05
C TRP A 197 2.91 1.84 14.60
N GLY A 198 3.22 2.31 15.81
CA GLY A 198 4.53 2.18 16.44
C GLY A 198 5.53 3.26 16.02
N PHE A 199 5.09 4.31 15.34
CA PHE A 199 5.87 5.51 15.01
C PHE A 199 4.94 6.72 14.82
N THR A 200 5.52 7.90 14.84
CA THR A 200 4.83 9.18 14.66
C THR A 200 5.14 9.81 13.29
N MET A 201 4.28 10.70 12.83
CA MET A 201 4.54 11.47 11.58
C MET A 201 5.78 12.36 11.71
N ALA A 202 6.09 12.84 12.92
CA ALA A 202 7.33 13.59 13.18
C ALA A 202 8.58 12.74 12.97
N GLU A 203 8.57 11.47 13.40
CA GLU A 203 9.67 10.52 13.15
C GLU A 203 9.82 10.21 11.66
N VAL A 204 8.71 10.11 10.92
CA VAL A 204 8.73 9.95 9.45
C VAL A 204 9.47 11.10 8.79
N GLY A 205 9.07 12.34 9.06
CA GLY A 205 9.69 13.54 8.48
C GLY A 205 11.16 13.75 8.89
N ALA A 206 11.55 13.22 10.05
CA ALA A 206 12.94 13.29 10.52
C ALA A 206 13.84 12.18 9.94
N GLY A 207 13.26 11.08 9.45
CA GLY A 207 13.98 9.88 9.03
C GLY A 207 14.52 9.96 7.60
N ALA A 208 13.64 10.18 6.64
CA ALA A 208 13.99 10.28 5.22
C ALA A 208 13.02 11.25 4.50
N PRO A 209 13.40 11.83 3.35
CA PRO A 209 12.47 12.56 2.48
C PRO A 209 11.27 11.70 2.10
N VAL A 210 10.07 12.29 2.16
CA VAL A 210 8.81 11.59 1.85
C VAL A 210 8.03 12.35 0.79
N ALA A 211 7.46 11.60 -0.18
CA ALA A 211 6.50 12.10 -1.14
C ALA A 211 5.13 11.43 -0.92
N ILE A 212 4.06 12.23 -0.93
CA ILE A 212 2.69 11.77 -0.80
C ILE A 212 1.99 11.95 -2.15
N TRP A 213 1.58 10.84 -2.76
CA TRP A 213 0.86 10.81 -4.04
C TRP A 213 -0.58 10.36 -3.81
N GLN A 214 -1.54 11.18 -4.25
CA GLN A 214 -2.96 10.90 -4.04
C GLN A 214 -3.79 11.44 -5.20
N GLY A 215 -4.76 10.63 -5.66
CA GLY A 215 -5.76 11.01 -6.66
C GLY A 215 -7.06 11.51 -6.02
N ASP A 216 -7.75 12.45 -6.67
CA ASP A 216 -9.02 13.00 -6.16
C ASP A 216 -10.24 12.15 -6.49
N GLN A 217 -10.08 11.13 -7.36
CA GLN A 217 -11.12 10.17 -7.72
C GLN A 217 -10.96 8.83 -6.99
N ASP A 218 -10.10 8.76 -5.98
CA ASP A 218 -9.85 7.55 -5.22
C ASP A 218 -11.00 7.22 -4.28
N MET A 219 -11.65 6.06 -4.49
CA MET A 219 -12.77 5.55 -3.71
C MET A 219 -12.34 4.48 -2.69
N MET A 220 -11.11 3.95 -2.81
CA MET A 220 -10.55 3.02 -1.83
C MET A 220 -9.89 3.74 -0.66
N VAL A 221 -9.05 4.73 -0.99
CA VAL A 221 -8.39 5.61 -0.02
C VAL A 221 -8.68 7.05 -0.43
N PRO A 222 -9.70 7.68 0.16
CA PRO A 222 -10.14 9.00 -0.26
C PRO A 222 -9.06 10.08 -0.17
N TRP A 223 -9.23 11.12 -1.00
CA TRP A 223 -8.38 12.30 -1.06
C TRP A 223 -8.01 12.90 0.30
N SER A 224 -8.92 12.81 1.27
CA SER A 224 -8.73 13.27 2.65
C SER A 224 -7.51 12.64 3.32
N HIS A 225 -7.21 11.37 3.05
CA HIS A 225 -6.04 10.67 3.60
C HIS A 225 -4.72 11.27 3.10
N GLY A 226 -4.59 11.42 1.78
CA GLY A 226 -3.39 12.01 1.17
C GLY A 226 -3.19 13.46 1.61
N THR A 227 -4.26 14.26 1.68
CA THR A 227 -4.18 15.65 2.16
C THR A 227 -3.79 15.72 3.64
N TRP A 228 -4.34 14.82 4.46
CA TRP A 228 -3.96 14.73 5.86
C TRP A 228 -2.48 14.34 6.02
N LEU A 229 -2.02 13.32 5.32
CA LEU A 229 -0.60 12.90 5.36
C LEU A 229 0.34 14.03 4.91
N ALA A 230 -0.01 14.73 3.82
CA ALA A 230 0.78 15.85 3.32
C ALA A 230 0.89 17.01 4.32
N ALA A 231 -0.16 17.22 5.12
CA ALA A 231 -0.18 18.27 6.16
C ALA A 231 0.56 17.86 7.44
N HIS A 232 0.65 16.56 7.76
CA HIS A 232 1.13 16.07 9.05
C HIS A 232 2.51 15.40 9.00
N VAL A 233 3.00 14.99 7.83
CA VAL A 233 4.38 14.52 7.68
C VAL A 233 5.29 15.74 7.42
N PRO A 234 6.16 16.12 8.36
CA PRO A 234 6.97 17.32 8.21
C PRO A 234 7.89 17.23 6.98
N GLY A 235 7.82 18.24 6.11
CA GLY A 235 8.65 18.32 4.91
C GLY A 235 8.24 17.39 3.77
N ALA A 236 7.08 16.75 3.84
CA ALA A 236 6.60 15.91 2.74
C ALA A 236 6.35 16.71 1.45
N ALA A 237 6.77 16.15 0.33
CA ALA A 237 6.40 16.64 -1.00
C ALA A 237 5.00 16.10 -1.37
N ALA A 238 4.01 16.99 -1.56
CA ALA A 238 2.66 16.62 -1.90
C ALA A 238 2.45 16.61 -3.41
N HIS A 239 2.01 15.48 -3.96
CA HIS A 239 1.60 15.27 -5.35
C HIS A 239 0.12 14.87 -5.35
N LEU A 240 -0.74 15.87 -5.31
CA LEU A 240 -2.18 15.71 -5.25
C LEU A 240 -2.73 15.91 -6.65
N LEU A 241 -3.22 14.82 -7.29
CA LEU A 241 -3.47 14.76 -8.72
C LEU A 241 -4.98 14.72 -9.05
N PRO A 242 -5.49 15.78 -9.71
CA PRO A 242 -6.88 15.78 -10.19
C PRO A 242 -7.08 14.72 -11.30
N GLY A 243 -8.21 14.02 -11.23
CA GLY A 243 -8.63 13.03 -12.24
C GLY A 243 -8.03 11.63 -12.04
N GLU A 244 -7.08 11.46 -11.13
CA GLU A 244 -6.52 10.15 -10.82
C GLU A 244 -7.34 9.43 -9.73
N GLY A 245 -7.52 8.13 -9.90
CA GLY A 245 -8.11 7.24 -8.91
C GLY A 245 -7.05 6.41 -8.20
N HIS A 246 -7.49 5.35 -7.55
CA HIS A 246 -6.62 4.44 -6.80
C HIS A 246 -5.69 3.62 -7.70
N LEU A 247 -6.26 3.09 -8.79
CA LEU A 247 -5.56 2.21 -9.72
C LEU A 247 -4.82 3.02 -10.80
N THR A 248 -5.45 4.06 -11.33
CA THR A 248 -4.85 4.90 -12.36
C THR A 248 -3.56 5.54 -11.88
N LEU A 249 -3.50 6.00 -10.64
CA LEU A 249 -2.30 6.58 -10.04
C LEU A 249 -1.09 5.62 -10.13
N GLY A 250 -1.29 4.33 -9.91
CA GLY A 250 -0.26 3.32 -10.01
C GLY A 250 0.27 3.11 -11.42
N ILE A 251 -0.60 3.26 -12.43
CA ILE A 251 -0.23 3.07 -13.83
C ILE A 251 0.45 4.31 -14.39
N THR A 252 -0.11 5.50 -14.11
CA THR A 252 0.31 6.75 -14.76
C THR A 252 1.52 7.39 -14.10
N SER A 253 1.66 7.22 -12.77
CA SER A 253 2.61 8.02 -11.98
C SER A 253 3.83 7.24 -11.48
N PHE A 254 3.88 5.91 -11.61
CA PHE A 254 4.93 5.10 -11.00
C PHE A 254 6.36 5.53 -11.44
N GLY A 255 6.56 5.81 -12.73
CA GLY A 255 7.83 6.31 -13.25
C GLY A 255 8.23 7.64 -12.61
N ALA A 256 7.30 8.60 -12.52
CA ALA A 256 7.53 9.90 -11.90
C ALA A 256 7.80 9.78 -10.38
N ILE A 257 7.14 8.83 -9.70
CA ILE A 257 7.41 8.51 -8.30
C ILE A 257 8.86 8.06 -8.13
N LEU A 258 9.33 7.14 -8.98
CA LEU A 258 10.72 6.66 -8.93
C LEU A 258 11.73 7.79 -9.20
N ASP A 259 11.46 8.64 -10.19
CA ASP A 259 12.32 9.81 -10.50
C ASP A 259 12.41 10.76 -9.29
N GLY A 260 11.28 11.06 -8.66
CA GLY A 260 11.23 11.89 -7.46
C GLY A 260 11.98 11.28 -6.27
N LEU A 261 11.86 9.97 -6.07
CA LEU A 261 12.59 9.24 -5.03
C LEU A 261 14.10 9.27 -5.25
N LEU A 262 14.56 9.05 -6.50
CA LEU A 262 15.98 9.10 -6.83
C LEU A 262 16.55 10.50 -6.64
N ALA A 263 15.84 11.55 -7.10
CA ALA A 263 16.24 12.94 -6.88
C ALA A 263 16.34 13.28 -5.39
N SER A 264 15.35 12.88 -4.59
CA SER A 264 15.32 13.11 -3.13
C SER A 264 16.42 12.33 -2.40
N ALA A 265 16.81 11.18 -2.92
CA ALA A 265 17.90 10.35 -2.41
C ALA A 265 19.30 10.84 -2.84
N GLY A 266 19.40 11.86 -3.71
CA GLY A 266 20.67 12.32 -4.29
C GLY A 266 21.29 11.32 -5.26
N LEU A 267 20.47 10.52 -5.95
CA LEU A 267 20.87 9.46 -6.89
C LEU A 267 20.43 9.77 -8.34
N GLY A 268 19.84 10.93 -8.58
CA GLY A 268 19.36 11.38 -9.90
C GLY A 268 20.44 12.05 -10.74
#